data_acbe5817f8b2a13ba0814063711052ce
#
_entry.id   acbe5817f8b2a13ba0814063711052ce
#
_cell.length_a   1.000
_cell.length_b   1.000
_cell.length_c   1.000
_cell.angle_alpha   90.00
_cell.angle_beta   90.00
_cell.angle_gamma   90.00
#
_symmetry.space_group_name_H-M   'P 1'
#
loop_
_entity.id
_entity.type
_entity.pdbx_description
1 polymer ?
#
loop_
_entity_poly.entity_id
_entity_poly.type
_entity_poly.pdbx_seq_one_letter_code
_entity_poly.pdbx_strand_id
1 'polypeptide(L)'
;IDDKQGERLRIIKDRPAIMVDCFPGTLLAQTDVSSCTLMGTELAKLHKAGQTFPEKRPSHRGVEWWNATSKGLAPKLPAEDATLLLDQVQAFDAFLQTEVELPTGTIHADLFFNNTLFVGTELSAIIDFYNACHSWLTYDLAIVVNDWCSDPETGELAMDKYTALVTAYANERAFTDAEKDTWPLMLQTAAMRFWLSRLEAWYGAIDDPERLAQQHNPEEIKRILKVRLQSCPELV
;
A
#
# COMPACT_ATOMS: atom_id res chain seq x y z
N ILE A 1 -15.96 -1.15 19.57
CA ILE A 1 -16.61 -1.17 20.91
C ILE A 1 -17.54 0.03 20.97
N ASP A 2 -18.80 -0.19 21.30
CA ASP A 2 -19.77 0.86 21.47
C ASP A 2 -19.57 1.55 22.83
N ASP A 3 -19.80 2.85 22.90
CA ASP A 3 -19.77 3.57 24.17
C ASP A 3 -21.05 3.34 25.01
N LYS A 4 -21.17 4.05 26.15
CA LYS A 4 -22.35 3.94 27.05
C LYS A 4 -23.66 4.39 26.40
N GLN A 5 -23.62 5.11 25.28
CA GLN A 5 -24.78 5.54 24.51
C GLN A 5 -25.01 4.67 23.25
N GLY A 6 -24.20 3.64 23.02
CA GLY A 6 -24.30 2.74 21.86
C GLY A 6 -23.67 3.30 20.59
N GLU A 7 -22.82 4.33 20.69
CA GLU A 7 -22.17 4.94 19.53
C GLU A 7 -20.70 4.50 19.42
N ARG A 8 -20.27 4.22 18.20
CA ARG A 8 -18.89 3.77 17.89
C ARG A 8 -17.93 4.90 17.62
N LEU A 9 -18.43 6.02 17.05
CA LEU A 9 -17.62 7.18 16.70
C LEU A 9 -17.83 8.29 17.70
N ARG A 10 -16.75 8.83 18.25
CA ARG A 10 -16.74 9.97 19.14
C ARG A 10 -15.83 11.08 18.61
N ILE A 11 -16.12 12.30 19.00
CA ILE A 11 -15.22 13.43 18.77
C ILE A 11 -14.50 13.73 20.09
N ILE A 12 -13.18 13.59 20.11
CA ILE A 12 -12.32 13.89 21.26
C ILE A 12 -11.31 14.94 20.82
N LYS A 13 -11.33 16.11 21.46
CA LYS A 13 -10.47 17.26 21.08
C LYS A 13 -10.56 17.58 19.59
N ASP A 14 -11.78 17.69 19.07
CA ASP A 14 -12.11 17.99 17.67
C ASP A 14 -11.61 16.95 16.65
N ARG A 15 -11.29 15.74 17.10
CA ARG A 15 -10.86 14.63 16.23
C ARG A 15 -11.80 13.44 16.38
N PRO A 16 -12.13 12.77 15.26
CA PRO A 16 -12.86 11.51 15.32
C PRO A 16 -12.03 10.45 16.04
N ALA A 17 -12.67 9.72 16.95
CA ALA A 17 -12.05 8.65 17.72
C ALA A 17 -12.98 7.44 17.79
N ILE A 18 -12.41 6.26 17.67
CA ILE A 18 -13.09 4.98 17.89
C ILE A 18 -12.35 4.16 18.93
N MET A 19 -13.05 3.27 19.58
CA MET A 19 -12.48 2.27 20.46
C MET A 19 -12.60 0.91 19.80
N VAL A 20 -11.49 0.22 19.66
CA VAL A 20 -11.40 -1.12 19.10
C VAL A 20 -10.87 -2.10 20.14
N ASP A 21 -11.04 -3.41 19.90
CA ASP A 21 -10.44 -4.43 20.75
C ASP A 21 -8.91 -4.33 20.69
N CYS A 22 -8.26 -4.58 21.82
CA CYS A 22 -6.81 -4.65 21.90
C CYS A 22 -6.39 -6.08 21.60
N PHE A 23 -5.87 -6.32 20.41
CA PHE A 23 -5.36 -7.64 20.04
C PHE A 23 -3.98 -7.89 20.66
N PRO A 24 -3.69 -9.11 21.13
CA PRO A 24 -2.36 -9.48 21.59
C PRO A 24 -1.39 -9.56 20.42
N GLY A 25 -0.12 -9.36 20.69
CA GLY A 25 0.94 -9.54 19.70
C GLY A 25 1.95 -8.41 19.67
N THR A 26 2.96 -8.61 18.85
CA THR A 26 4.04 -7.65 18.59
C THR A 26 4.20 -7.44 17.09
N LEU A 27 4.77 -6.30 16.71
CA LEU A 27 5.16 -6.05 15.33
C LEU A 27 6.29 -7.01 14.92
N LEU A 28 6.33 -7.40 13.66
CA LEU A 28 7.48 -8.11 13.10
C LEU A 28 8.70 -7.19 13.06
N ALA A 29 9.86 -7.72 13.42
CA ALA A 29 11.13 -7.02 13.20
C ALA A 29 11.54 -7.04 11.73
N GLN A 30 11.22 -8.12 11.03
CA GLN A 30 11.43 -8.32 9.59
C GLN A 30 10.48 -9.42 9.09
N THR A 31 10.24 -9.41 7.80
CA THR A 31 9.45 -10.45 7.12
C THR A 31 10.32 -11.64 6.72
N ASP A 32 9.71 -12.81 6.62
CA ASP A 32 10.30 -14.05 6.11
C ASP A 32 9.31 -14.78 5.17
N VAL A 33 9.72 -15.90 4.61
CA VAL A 33 8.89 -16.71 3.71
C VAL A 33 7.61 -17.19 4.39
N SER A 34 7.66 -17.53 5.68
CA SER A 34 6.50 -18.02 6.43
C SER A 34 5.48 -16.91 6.64
N SER A 35 5.90 -15.75 7.12
CA SER A 35 5.05 -14.58 7.32
C SER A 35 4.48 -14.04 5.99
N CYS A 36 5.27 -14.09 4.91
CA CYS A 36 4.80 -13.74 3.56
C CYS A 36 3.73 -14.73 3.04
N THR A 37 3.91 -16.04 3.26
CA THR A 37 2.89 -17.06 2.92
C THR A 37 1.58 -16.79 3.66
N LEU A 38 1.66 -16.55 4.96
CA LEU A 38 0.50 -16.25 5.79
C LEU A 38 -0.19 -14.96 5.32
N MET A 39 0.58 -13.90 5.07
CA MET A 39 0.03 -12.62 4.62
C MET A 39 -0.64 -12.72 3.25
N GLY A 40 -0.09 -13.49 2.31
CA GLY A 40 -0.74 -13.75 1.02
C GLY A 40 -2.11 -14.37 1.18
N THR A 41 -2.23 -15.39 2.04
CA THR A 41 -3.50 -16.04 2.36
C THR A 41 -4.50 -15.06 3.00
N GLU A 42 -4.09 -14.33 4.02
CA GLU A 42 -4.98 -13.45 4.78
C GLU A 42 -5.40 -12.21 3.97
N LEU A 43 -4.51 -11.66 3.15
CA LEU A 43 -4.85 -10.58 2.23
C LEU A 43 -5.90 -11.02 1.20
N ALA A 44 -5.77 -12.22 0.65
CA ALA A 44 -6.77 -12.75 -0.29
C ALA A 44 -8.14 -12.95 0.37
N LYS A 45 -8.19 -13.41 1.62
CA LYS A 45 -9.43 -13.49 2.41
C LYS A 45 -10.03 -12.11 2.67
N LEU A 46 -9.19 -11.13 3.05
CA LEU A 46 -9.60 -9.73 3.22
C LEU A 46 -10.23 -9.19 1.93
N HIS A 47 -9.59 -9.43 0.79
CA HIS A 47 -10.09 -8.98 -0.51
C HIS A 47 -11.42 -9.65 -0.89
N LYS A 48 -11.55 -10.97 -0.68
CA LYS A 48 -12.82 -11.68 -0.91
C LYS A 48 -13.95 -11.09 -0.06
N ALA A 49 -13.71 -10.78 1.19
CA ALA A 49 -14.68 -10.10 2.05
C ALA A 49 -14.96 -8.66 1.58
N GLY A 50 -13.91 -7.93 1.20
CA GLY A 50 -13.98 -6.55 0.72
C GLY A 50 -14.77 -6.38 -0.58
N GLN A 51 -14.79 -7.39 -1.45
CA GLN A 51 -15.59 -7.36 -2.69
C GLN A 51 -17.10 -7.32 -2.43
N THR A 52 -17.55 -7.91 -1.32
CA THR A 52 -18.97 -7.95 -0.92
C THR A 52 -19.35 -6.86 0.05
N PHE A 53 -18.39 -6.03 0.50
CA PHE A 53 -18.65 -4.94 1.42
C PHE A 53 -19.48 -3.84 0.73
N PRO A 54 -20.63 -3.44 1.30
CA PRO A 54 -21.59 -2.58 0.59
C PRO A 54 -21.15 -1.13 0.43
N GLU A 55 -20.33 -0.63 1.34
CA GLU A 55 -19.90 0.77 1.32
C GLU A 55 -18.67 0.96 0.43
N LYS A 56 -18.73 1.95 -0.45
CA LYS A 56 -17.65 2.28 -1.40
C LYS A 56 -17.04 3.64 -1.07
N ARG A 57 -16.13 3.67 -0.12
CA ARG A 57 -15.40 4.90 0.21
C ARG A 57 -14.30 5.14 -0.85
N PRO A 58 -14.25 6.31 -1.50
CA PRO A 58 -13.13 6.65 -2.38
C PRO A 58 -11.84 6.84 -1.59
N SER A 59 -10.70 6.58 -2.22
CA SER A 59 -9.39 6.87 -1.62
C SER A 59 -9.14 8.37 -1.55
N HIS A 60 -8.82 8.88 -0.36
CA HIS A 60 -8.34 10.26 -0.21
C HIS A 60 -6.90 10.45 -0.71
N ARG A 61 -6.19 9.37 -0.97
CA ARG A 61 -4.84 9.29 -1.56
C ARG A 61 -4.89 8.65 -2.96
N GLY A 62 -6.01 8.84 -3.68
CA GLY A 62 -6.25 8.29 -5.00
C GLY A 62 -5.73 9.19 -6.13
N VAL A 63 -6.19 8.91 -7.35
CA VAL A 63 -5.70 9.51 -8.60
C VAL A 63 -5.76 11.05 -8.60
N GLU A 64 -6.83 11.64 -8.08
CA GLU A 64 -6.96 13.10 -8.01
C GLU A 64 -5.85 13.72 -7.14
N TRP A 65 -5.59 13.08 -5.98
CA TRP A 65 -4.51 13.51 -5.10
C TRP A 65 -3.13 13.30 -5.75
N TRP A 66 -2.91 12.17 -6.47
CA TRP A 66 -1.64 11.92 -7.19
C TRP A 66 -1.36 13.04 -8.18
N ASN A 67 -2.34 13.38 -9.00
CA ASN A 67 -2.24 14.43 -10.01
C ASN A 67 -2.00 15.83 -9.40
N ALA A 68 -2.71 16.19 -8.34
CA ALA A 68 -2.56 17.48 -7.70
C ALA A 68 -1.22 17.61 -6.97
N THR A 69 -0.87 16.60 -6.17
CA THR A 69 0.33 16.62 -5.31
C THR A 69 1.61 16.52 -6.13
N SER A 70 1.65 15.66 -7.16
CA SER A 70 2.82 15.54 -8.04
C SER A 70 3.14 16.86 -8.77
N LYS A 71 2.12 17.51 -9.32
CA LYS A 71 2.28 18.82 -9.96
C LYS A 71 2.77 19.90 -8.99
N GLY A 72 2.29 19.86 -7.74
CA GLY A 72 2.72 20.80 -6.69
C GLY A 72 4.15 20.57 -6.19
N LEU A 73 4.62 19.32 -6.22
CA LEU A 73 5.96 18.95 -5.75
C LEU A 73 7.01 18.97 -6.86
N ALA A 74 6.67 18.69 -8.11
CA ALA A 74 7.61 18.61 -9.22
C ALA A 74 8.56 19.83 -9.32
N PRO A 75 8.12 21.10 -9.11
CA PRO A 75 9.04 22.23 -9.14
C PRO A 75 10.07 22.27 -8.00
N LYS A 76 9.89 21.48 -6.95
CA LYS A 76 10.78 21.39 -5.78
C LYS A 76 11.78 20.25 -5.87
N LEU A 77 11.60 19.33 -6.84
CA LEU A 77 12.41 18.14 -7.01
C LEU A 77 13.57 18.38 -7.99
N PRO A 78 14.65 17.60 -7.90
CA PRO A 78 15.62 17.47 -9.00
C PRO A 78 14.89 17.10 -10.30
N ALA A 79 15.37 17.62 -11.43
CA ALA A 79 14.69 17.46 -12.72
C ALA A 79 14.41 15.98 -13.09
N GLU A 80 15.35 15.08 -12.81
CA GLU A 80 15.18 13.63 -13.02
C GLU A 80 14.02 13.07 -12.20
N ASP A 81 13.94 13.42 -10.92
CA ASP A 81 12.89 12.96 -10.01
C ASP A 81 11.52 13.55 -10.36
N ALA A 82 11.48 14.81 -10.76
CA ALA A 82 10.26 15.46 -11.25
C ALA A 82 9.72 14.75 -12.49
N THR A 83 10.59 14.45 -13.46
CA THR A 83 10.24 13.70 -14.68
C THR A 83 9.73 12.31 -14.31
N LEU A 84 10.50 11.56 -13.50
CA LEU A 84 10.11 10.21 -13.07
C LEU A 84 8.73 10.21 -12.42
N LEU A 85 8.46 11.13 -11.49
CA LEU A 85 7.19 11.22 -10.79
C LEU A 85 6.02 11.51 -11.74
N LEU A 86 6.18 12.50 -12.61
CA LEU A 86 5.13 12.90 -13.55
C LEU A 86 4.86 11.83 -14.60
N ASP A 87 5.90 11.15 -15.11
CA ASP A 87 5.75 10.05 -16.04
C ASP A 87 4.97 8.88 -15.43
N GLN A 88 5.21 8.55 -14.16
CA GLN A 88 4.48 7.49 -13.48
C GLN A 88 3.00 7.85 -13.26
N VAL A 89 2.70 9.09 -12.90
CA VAL A 89 1.30 9.55 -12.79
C VAL A 89 0.63 9.51 -14.15
N GLN A 90 1.31 9.96 -15.22
CA GLN A 90 0.78 9.94 -16.58
C GLN A 90 0.56 8.52 -17.10
N ALA A 91 1.46 7.57 -16.80
CA ALA A 91 1.31 6.17 -17.17
C ALA A 91 0.02 5.56 -16.58
N PHE A 92 -0.27 5.88 -15.32
CA PHE A 92 -1.49 5.43 -14.69
C PHE A 92 -2.74 6.13 -15.25
N ASP A 93 -2.66 7.45 -15.49
CA ASP A 93 -3.75 8.20 -16.14
C ASP A 93 -4.07 7.63 -17.54
N ALA A 94 -3.05 7.21 -18.30
CA ALA A 94 -3.23 6.55 -19.58
C ALA A 94 -3.93 5.19 -19.43
N PHE A 95 -3.56 4.40 -18.41
CA PHE A 95 -4.25 3.14 -18.10
C PHE A 95 -5.74 3.37 -17.80
N LEU A 96 -6.10 4.42 -17.07
CA LEU A 96 -7.49 4.74 -16.75
C LEU A 96 -8.34 5.10 -17.98
N GLN A 97 -7.72 5.41 -19.13
CA GLN A 97 -8.42 5.64 -20.39
C GLN A 97 -8.63 4.35 -21.20
N THR A 98 -8.10 3.24 -20.74
CA THR A 98 -8.33 1.92 -21.36
C THR A 98 -9.65 1.32 -20.90
N GLU A 99 -10.15 0.34 -21.66
CA GLU A 99 -11.35 -0.44 -21.31
C GLU A 99 -11.05 -1.65 -20.42
N VAL A 100 -9.82 -1.71 -19.83
CA VAL A 100 -9.42 -2.82 -18.98
C VAL A 100 -10.14 -2.75 -17.63
N GLU A 101 -10.97 -3.74 -17.38
CA GLU A 101 -11.66 -3.90 -16.09
C GLU A 101 -10.85 -4.79 -15.15
N LEU A 102 -10.56 -4.30 -13.97
CA LEU A 102 -9.89 -5.03 -12.90
C LEU A 102 -10.82 -5.26 -11.72
N PRO A 103 -10.69 -6.41 -11.04
CA PRO A 103 -11.43 -6.67 -9.81
C PRO A 103 -11.19 -5.60 -8.76
N THR A 104 -12.28 -5.08 -8.18
CA THR A 104 -12.29 -4.08 -7.14
C THR A 104 -12.98 -4.58 -5.87
N GLY A 105 -12.66 -3.95 -4.75
CA GLY A 105 -13.29 -4.20 -3.47
C GLY A 105 -12.82 -3.18 -2.44
N THR A 106 -13.26 -3.33 -1.20
CA THR A 106 -12.67 -2.60 -0.09
C THR A 106 -11.31 -3.21 0.22
N ILE A 107 -10.28 -2.39 0.13
CA ILE A 107 -8.88 -2.75 0.36
C ILE A 107 -8.34 -2.02 1.59
N HIS A 108 -7.20 -2.45 2.11
CA HIS A 108 -6.51 -1.78 3.22
C HIS A 108 -5.80 -0.50 2.77
N ALA A 109 -5.14 -0.53 1.63
CA ALA A 109 -4.41 0.57 0.99
C ALA A 109 -3.19 1.11 1.76
N ASP A 110 -2.75 0.42 2.82
CA ASP A 110 -1.58 0.77 3.64
C ASP A 110 -1.02 -0.45 4.43
N LEU A 111 -1.14 -1.66 3.88
CA LEU A 111 -0.80 -2.90 4.59
C LEU A 111 0.71 -3.18 4.56
N PHE A 112 1.48 -2.35 5.22
CA PHE A 112 2.87 -2.59 5.57
C PHE A 112 2.97 -3.64 6.69
N PHE A 113 4.12 -4.31 6.81
CA PHE A 113 4.29 -5.34 7.84
C PHE A 113 4.18 -4.79 9.27
N ASN A 114 4.47 -3.50 9.49
CA ASN A 114 4.26 -2.82 10.77
C ASN A 114 2.78 -2.50 11.07
N ASN A 115 1.86 -2.77 10.16
CA ASN A 115 0.42 -2.73 10.38
C ASN A 115 -0.17 -4.12 10.67
N THR A 116 0.67 -5.05 11.15
CA THR A 116 0.26 -6.40 11.55
C THR A 116 0.81 -6.76 12.92
N LEU A 117 0.03 -7.52 13.69
CA LEU A 117 0.43 -8.04 14.99
C LEU A 117 0.57 -9.57 14.92
N PHE A 118 1.63 -10.09 15.51
CA PHE A 118 1.91 -11.51 15.57
C PHE A 118 2.04 -12.01 17.02
N VAL A 119 1.53 -13.21 17.27
CA VAL A 119 1.78 -13.99 18.49
C VAL A 119 2.57 -15.23 18.08
N GLY A 120 3.87 -15.24 18.36
CA GLY A 120 4.75 -16.25 17.77
C GLY A 120 4.79 -16.12 16.24
N THR A 121 4.39 -17.18 15.54
CA THR A 121 4.31 -17.22 14.07
C THR A 121 2.91 -16.97 13.52
N GLU A 122 1.92 -16.78 14.38
CA GLU A 122 0.53 -16.61 13.98
C GLU A 122 0.15 -15.13 13.87
N LEU A 123 -0.52 -14.75 12.78
CA LEU A 123 -1.09 -13.42 12.60
C LEU A 123 -2.26 -13.24 13.58
N SER A 124 -2.11 -12.32 14.51
CA SER A 124 -3.14 -11.98 15.50
C SER A 124 -4.11 -10.92 14.98
N ALA A 125 -3.61 -9.91 14.29
CA ALA A 125 -4.45 -8.83 13.76
C ALA A 125 -3.78 -8.10 12.60
N ILE A 126 -4.61 -7.57 11.71
CA ILE A 126 -4.30 -6.48 10.79
C ILE A 126 -4.90 -5.22 11.41
N ILE A 127 -4.12 -4.15 11.51
CA ILE A 127 -4.49 -2.89 12.16
C ILE A 127 -4.34 -1.71 11.20
N ASP A 128 -4.80 -0.53 11.63
CA ASP A 128 -4.62 0.74 10.90
C ASP A 128 -5.38 0.83 9.56
N PHE A 129 -6.69 0.60 9.60
CA PHE A 129 -7.59 0.71 8.43
C PHE A 129 -7.98 2.16 8.05
N TYR A 130 -7.24 3.19 8.49
CA TYR A 130 -7.58 4.60 8.18
C TYR A 130 -7.53 4.93 6.69
N ASN A 131 -6.66 4.25 5.94
CA ASN A 131 -6.53 4.38 4.49
C ASN A 131 -7.49 3.47 3.71
N ALA A 132 -8.24 2.58 4.38
CA ALA A 132 -9.13 1.64 3.71
C ALA A 132 -10.10 2.35 2.78
N CYS A 133 -10.23 1.85 1.56
CA CYS A 133 -11.03 2.46 0.50
C CYS A 133 -11.48 1.42 -0.51
N HIS A 134 -12.40 1.80 -1.41
CA HIS A 134 -12.77 0.96 -2.53
C HIS A 134 -11.79 1.19 -3.69
N SER A 135 -11.05 0.15 -4.09
CA SER A 135 -10.03 0.25 -5.13
C SER A 135 -9.71 -1.13 -5.72
N TRP A 136 -8.70 -1.20 -6.60
CA TRP A 136 -8.25 -2.43 -7.26
C TRP A 136 -7.55 -3.36 -6.27
N LEU A 137 -7.89 -4.65 -6.30
CA LEU A 137 -7.32 -5.65 -5.39
C LEU A 137 -5.82 -5.83 -5.62
N THR A 138 -5.39 -5.83 -6.89
CA THR A 138 -3.97 -5.94 -7.25
C THR A 138 -3.14 -4.73 -6.83
N TYR A 139 -3.75 -3.55 -6.70
CA TYR A 139 -3.08 -2.38 -6.15
C TYR A 139 -2.71 -2.58 -4.66
N ASP A 140 -3.62 -3.14 -3.86
CA ASP A 140 -3.34 -3.45 -2.46
C ASP A 140 -2.28 -4.57 -2.31
N LEU A 141 -2.40 -5.62 -3.14
CA LEU A 141 -1.36 -6.66 -3.21
C LEU A 141 0.01 -6.08 -3.58
N ALA A 142 0.05 -5.11 -4.50
CA ALA A 142 1.30 -4.45 -4.90
C ALA A 142 1.93 -3.62 -3.76
N ILE A 143 1.11 -3.01 -2.91
CA ILE A 143 1.57 -2.34 -1.68
C ILE A 143 2.25 -3.35 -0.76
N VAL A 144 1.58 -4.47 -0.49
CA VAL A 144 2.12 -5.54 0.36
C VAL A 144 3.41 -6.11 -0.23
N VAL A 145 3.44 -6.46 -1.52
CA VAL A 145 4.65 -6.98 -2.17
C VAL A 145 5.82 -6.00 -2.08
N ASN A 146 5.58 -4.73 -2.34
CA ASN A 146 6.64 -3.71 -2.29
C ASN A 146 7.24 -3.53 -0.90
N ASP A 147 6.46 -3.71 0.15
CA ASP A 147 6.95 -3.57 1.54
C ASP A 147 7.49 -4.91 2.08
N TRP A 148 6.70 -5.98 1.98
CA TRP A 148 7.03 -7.27 2.60
C TRP A 148 8.15 -8.03 1.91
N CYS A 149 8.27 -7.87 0.58
CA CYS A 149 9.18 -8.69 -0.23
C CYS A 149 10.40 -7.92 -0.73
N SER A 150 10.51 -6.62 -0.52
CA SER A 150 11.68 -5.86 -0.98
C SER A 150 12.78 -5.85 0.07
N ASP A 151 14.01 -5.91 -0.41
CA ASP A 151 15.18 -5.57 0.38
C ASP A 151 15.22 -4.04 0.62
N PRO A 152 15.29 -3.58 1.86
CA PRO A 152 15.21 -2.15 2.16
C PRO A 152 16.43 -1.35 1.66
N GLU A 153 17.57 -1.98 1.45
CA GLU A 153 18.80 -1.32 1.02
C GLU A 153 18.88 -1.20 -0.50
N THR A 154 18.46 -2.25 -1.23
CA THR A 154 18.56 -2.33 -2.69
C THR A 154 17.26 -2.02 -3.41
N GLY A 155 16.12 -2.24 -2.77
CA GLY A 155 14.78 -2.19 -3.38
C GLY A 155 14.44 -3.43 -4.22
N GLU A 156 15.36 -4.38 -4.35
CA GLU A 156 15.14 -5.63 -5.07
C GLU A 156 14.16 -6.55 -4.36
N LEU A 157 13.45 -7.39 -5.11
CA LEU A 157 12.58 -8.41 -4.53
C LEU A 157 13.38 -9.62 -4.07
N ALA A 158 13.15 -10.01 -2.81
CA ALA A 158 13.47 -11.34 -2.34
C ALA A 158 12.49 -12.34 -2.98
N MET A 159 12.92 -13.00 -4.04
CA MET A 159 12.04 -13.82 -4.90
C MET A 159 11.41 -14.99 -4.17
N ASP A 160 12.03 -15.52 -3.14
CA ASP A 160 11.46 -16.54 -2.25
C ASP A 160 10.25 -16.02 -1.48
N LYS A 161 10.34 -14.81 -0.90
CA LYS A 161 9.22 -14.13 -0.23
C LYS A 161 8.11 -13.77 -1.21
N TYR A 162 8.48 -13.19 -2.37
CA TYR A 162 7.54 -12.85 -3.43
C TYR A 162 6.73 -14.07 -3.88
N THR A 163 7.41 -15.15 -4.25
CA THR A 163 6.78 -16.37 -4.73
C THR A 163 5.85 -16.96 -3.65
N ALA A 164 6.30 -17.00 -2.39
CA ALA A 164 5.51 -17.52 -1.29
C ALA A 164 4.21 -16.71 -1.08
N LEU A 165 4.32 -15.38 -1.06
CA LEU A 165 3.19 -14.47 -0.86
C LEU A 165 2.18 -14.57 -2.00
N VAL A 166 2.64 -14.43 -3.25
CA VAL A 166 1.77 -14.39 -4.43
C VAL A 166 1.12 -15.75 -4.69
N THR A 167 1.86 -16.87 -4.49
CA THR A 167 1.28 -18.22 -4.61
C THR A 167 0.21 -18.47 -3.54
N ALA A 168 0.47 -18.08 -2.29
CA ALA A 168 -0.51 -18.23 -1.22
C ALA A 168 -1.77 -17.40 -1.48
N TYR A 169 -1.61 -16.19 -2.00
CA TYR A 169 -2.72 -15.35 -2.44
C TYR A 169 -3.52 -16.01 -3.58
N ALA A 170 -2.84 -16.49 -4.63
CA ALA A 170 -3.44 -17.12 -5.80
C ALA A 170 -4.23 -18.39 -5.45
N ASN A 171 -3.77 -19.16 -4.47
CA ASN A 171 -4.48 -20.35 -3.97
C ASN A 171 -5.83 -20.02 -3.33
N GLU A 172 -5.97 -18.84 -2.72
CA GLU A 172 -7.23 -18.35 -2.15
C GLU A 172 -8.10 -17.60 -3.17
N ARG A 173 -7.47 -16.84 -4.06
CA ARG A 173 -8.10 -16.01 -5.08
C ARG A 173 -7.25 -15.99 -6.34
N ALA A 174 -7.69 -16.71 -7.36
CA ALA A 174 -7.00 -16.74 -8.66
C ALA A 174 -7.00 -15.36 -9.32
N PHE A 175 -5.92 -15.04 -10.00
CA PHE A 175 -5.79 -13.82 -10.81
C PHE A 175 -6.49 -13.96 -12.16
N THR A 176 -7.10 -12.88 -12.62
CA THR A 176 -7.55 -12.75 -14.01
C THR A 176 -6.37 -12.44 -14.93
N ASP A 177 -6.52 -12.68 -16.24
CA ASP A 177 -5.49 -12.31 -17.22
C ASP A 177 -5.23 -10.79 -17.21
N ALA A 178 -6.27 -9.99 -17.07
CA ALA A 178 -6.14 -8.53 -16.95
C ALA A 178 -5.32 -8.10 -15.72
N GLU A 179 -5.43 -8.81 -14.59
CA GLU A 179 -4.61 -8.55 -13.41
C GLU A 179 -3.14 -8.92 -13.66
N LYS A 180 -2.89 -10.02 -14.37
CA LYS A 180 -1.51 -10.44 -14.74
C LYS A 180 -0.87 -9.43 -15.70
N ASP A 181 -1.59 -9.00 -16.72
CA ASP A 181 -1.11 -8.04 -17.71
C ASP A 181 -0.80 -6.67 -17.10
N THR A 182 -1.59 -6.23 -16.12
CA THR A 182 -1.44 -4.92 -15.47
C THR A 182 -0.56 -4.94 -14.23
N TRP A 183 -0.07 -6.10 -13.81
CA TRP A 183 0.69 -6.25 -12.57
C TRP A 183 1.94 -5.35 -12.49
N PRO A 184 2.77 -5.23 -13.54
CA PRO A 184 3.91 -4.31 -13.49
C PRO A 184 3.49 -2.87 -13.19
N LEU A 185 2.42 -2.40 -13.81
CA LEU A 185 1.88 -1.06 -13.57
C LEU A 185 1.40 -0.90 -12.12
N MET A 186 0.75 -1.92 -11.54
CA MET A 186 0.29 -1.86 -10.15
C MET A 186 1.44 -1.78 -9.14
N LEU A 187 2.52 -2.55 -9.36
CA LEU A 187 3.74 -2.48 -8.54
C LEU A 187 4.39 -1.09 -8.59
N GLN A 188 4.51 -0.53 -9.80
CA GLN A 188 5.07 0.80 -10.03
C GLN A 188 4.19 1.89 -9.40
N THR A 189 2.88 1.81 -9.59
CA THR A 189 1.91 2.76 -9.05
C THR A 189 1.88 2.76 -7.53
N ALA A 190 1.92 1.58 -6.90
CA ALA A 190 2.00 1.47 -5.45
C ALA A 190 3.28 2.12 -4.91
N ALA A 191 4.44 1.85 -5.53
CA ALA A 191 5.70 2.49 -5.15
C ALA A 191 5.66 4.02 -5.38
N MET A 192 5.16 4.49 -6.53
CA MET A 192 5.00 5.90 -6.83
C MET A 192 4.13 6.61 -5.80
N ARG A 193 2.97 6.03 -5.43
CA ARG A 193 2.05 6.63 -4.44
C ARG A 193 2.72 6.82 -3.08
N PHE A 194 3.47 5.82 -2.62
CA PHE A 194 4.16 5.94 -1.33
C PHE A 194 5.36 6.88 -1.40
N TRP A 195 6.08 6.91 -2.53
CA TRP A 195 7.12 7.91 -2.76
C TRP A 195 6.53 9.33 -2.72
N LEU A 196 5.41 9.57 -3.40
CA LEU A 196 4.70 10.85 -3.40
C LEU A 196 4.25 11.26 -1.98
N SER A 197 3.72 10.32 -1.19
CA SER A 197 3.34 10.57 0.21
C SER A 197 4.54 10.98 1.08
N ARG A 198 5.66 10.28 0.92
CA ARG A 198 6.89 10.61 1.68
C ARG A 198 7.48 11.95 1.24
N LEU A 199 7.45 12.26 -0.07
CA LEU A 199 7.85 13.57 -0.59
C LEU A 199 7.00 14.70 -0.01
N GLU A 200 5.66 14.53 0.02
CA GLU A 200 4.76 15.52 0.60
C GLU A 200 5.09 15.79 2.07
N ALA A 201 5.27 14.72 2.87
CA ALA A 201 5.63 14.83 4.27
C ALA A 201 7.02 15.45 4.47
N TRP A 202 8.00 15.06 3.67
CA TRP A 202 9.38 15.55 3.71
C TRP A 202 9.46 17.04 3.41
N TYR A 203 8.88 17.48 2.29
CA TYR A 203 8.86 18.90 1.90
C TYR A 203 7.93 19.73 2.79
N GLY A 204 6.94 19.14 3.42
CA GLY A 204 6.11 19.77 4.44
C GLY A 204 6.80 19.98 5.79
N ALA A 205 7.94 19.31 6.02
CA ALA A 205 8.73 19.39 7.25
C ALA A 205 10.13 20.00 7.03
N ILE A 206 10.48 20.40 5.80
CA ILE A 206 11.87 20.74 5.41
C ILE A 206 12.48 21.90 6.20
N ASP A 207 11.64 22.83 6.67
CA ASP A 207 12.06 23.99 7.47
C ASP A 207 12.03 23.72 8.99
N ASP A 208 11.68 22.50 9.42
CA ASP A 208 11.60 22.07 10.81
C ASP A 208 12.45 20.80 11.03
N PRO A 209 13.69 20.94 11.53
CA PRO A 209 14.61 19.79 11.69
C PRO A 209 14.08 18.69 12.61
N GLU A 210 13.32 19.02 13.67
CA GLU A 210 12.76 18.03 14.60
C GLU A 210 11.64 17.22 13.93
N ARG A 211 10.80 17.88 13.17
CA ARG A 211 9.74 17.26 12.41
C ARG A 211 10.29 16.47 11.22
N LEU A 212 11.31 17.00 10.54
CA LEU A 212 11.97 16.33 9.42
C LEU A 212 12.63 15.00 9.86
N ALA A 213 13.27 14.99 11.02
CA ALA A 213 13.89 13.78 11.59
C ALA A 213 12.89 12.65 11.88
N GLN A 214 11.61 12.95 11.96
CA GLN A 214 10.54 11.97 12.17
C GLN A 214 9.94 11.45 10.85
N GLN A 215 10.33 12.01 9.70
CA GLN A 215 9.80 11.58 8.41
C GLN A 215 10.57 10.39 7.85
N HIS A 216 9.86 9.48 7.18
CA HIS A 216 10.49 8.42 6.42
C HIS A 216 11.24 8.99 5.21
N ASN A 217 12.44 8.47 4.95
CA ASN A 217 13.23 8.90 3.81
C ASN A 217 12.55 8.53 2.48
N PRO A 218 12.23 9.51 1.60
CA PRO A 218 11.61 9.24 0.31
C PRO A 218 12.46 8.36 -0.62
N GLU A 219 13.81 8.41 -0.48
CA GLU A 219 14.73 7.68 -1.33
C GLU A 219 14.57 6.15 -1.25
N GLU A 220 14.10 5.62 -0.12
CA GLU A 220 13.86 4.18 0.04
C GLU A 220 12.80 3.68 -0.95
N ILE A 221 11.65 4.34 -1.01
CA ILE A 221 10.56 3.95 -1.92
C ILE A 221 10.87 4.32 -3.37
N LYS A 222 11.58 5.45 -3.60
CA LYS A 222 12.07 5.78 -4.96
C LYS A 222 12.96 4.68 -5.52
N ARG A 223 13.80 4.09 -4.69
CA ARG A 223 14.66 2.96 -5.08
C ARG A 223 13.83 1.74 -5.49
N ILE A 224 12.81 1.39 -4.71
CA ILE A 224 11.86 0.34 -5.07
C ILE A 224 11.21 0.64 -6.42
N LEU A 225 10.69 1.85 -6.62
CA LEU A 225 10.11 2.25 -7.91
C LEU A 225 11.08 2.08 -9.07
N LYS A 226 12.33 2.56 -8.94
CA LYS A 226 13.35 2.42 -9.97
C LYS A 226 13.63 0.95 -10.32
N VAL A 227 13.68 0.07 -9.35
CA VAL A 227 13.82 -1.38 -9.58
C VAL A 227 12.60 -1.95 -10.30
N ARG A 228 11.37 -1.59 -9.90
CA ARG A 228 10.14 -2.07 -10.59
C ARG A 228 10.00 -1.59 -12.01
N LEU A 229 10.63 -0.47 -12.38
CA LEU A 229 10.69 0.02 -13.76
C LEU A 229 11.68 -0.78 -14.63
N GLN A 230 12.69 -1.36 -14.02
CA GLN A 230 13.69 -2.18 -14.73
C GLN A 230 13.24 -3.64 -14.86
N SER A 231 12.57 -4.18 -13.85
CA SER A 231 12.20 -5.59 -13.77
C SER A 231 11.00 -5.77 -12.87
N CYS A 232 9.98 -6.47 -13.35
CA CYS A 232 8.84 -6.92 -12.60
C CYS A 232 8.68 -8.43 -12.76
N PRO A 233 8.49 -9.20 -11.68
CA PRO A 233 8.13 -10.61 -11.78
C PRO A 233 6.68 -10.75 -12.26
N GLU A 234 6.37 -11.89 -12.87
CA GLU A 234 5.01 -12.24 -13.29
C GLU A 234 4.15 -12.67 -12.08
N LEU A 235 2.84 -12.44 -12.17
CA LEU A 235 1.85 -13.10 -11.31
C LEU A 235 1.68 -14.56 -11.75
N VAL A 236 1.69 -15.49 -10.77
CA VAL A 236 1.50 -16.93 -10.99
C VAL A 236 0.04 -17.32 -11.24
#